data_fcd8a5807c2d39fb038812ac39e12462
#
_entry.id   fcd8a5807c2d39fb038812ac39e12462
#
_cell.length_a   1.000
_cell.length_b   1.000
_cell.length_c   1.000
_cell.angle_alpha   90.00
_cell.angle_beta   90.00
_cell.angle_gamma   90.00
#
_symmetry.space_group_name_H-M   'P 1'
#
loop_
_entity.id
_entity.type
_entity.pdbx_description
1 polymer ?
#
loop_
_entity_poly.entity_id
_entity_poly.type
_entity_poly.pdbx_seq_one_letter_code
_entity_poly.pdbx_strand_id
1 'polypeptide(L)'
;RKRMNLNTHFSQQDWERIERDWTAWWAHELDRPMVMINGTDLAGKARIGNSVVTQKVGLRRYTLMDLLSRKIPSLYNLDDSVEEIIDGYTQMLSCIHCYGDAWPRWWVDFGPGIAAGFLGSNVGADENTVWFDMDESVDLDTWQAQYDTNNAWYQKVCAITQAGVDRWGDQMQVGVTDLGGNLDILASLRGTQQLLMDCIENPEGVMRCVNQIT
;
A
#
# COMPACT_ATOMS: atom_id res chain seq x y z
N ARG A 1 -4.16 26.74 -3.82
CA ARG A 1 -2.81 26.16 -3.63
C ARG A 1 -2.27 25.74 -5.01
N LYS A 2 -1.02 26.09 -5.37
CA LYS A 2 -0.38 25.60 -6.60
C LYS A 2 -0.25 24.08 -6.47
N ARG A 3 -0.88 23.31 -7.39
CA ARG A 3 -0.56 21.90 -7.55
C ARG A 3 0.95 21.82 -7.80
N MET A 4 1.69 21.13 -6.94
CA MET A 4 3.07 20.79 -7.26
C MET A 4 3.01 19.79 -8.41
N ASN A 5 3.55 20.18 -9.55
CA ASN A 5 3.60 19.30 -10.71
C ASN A 5 4.62 18.21 -10.41
N LEU A 6 4.16 16.97 -10.32
CA LEU A 6 5.02 15.82 -10.15
C LEU A 6 5.70 15.57 -11.50
N ASN A 7 6.99 15.80 -11.61
CA ASN A 7 7.72 15.47 -12.83
C ASN A 7 7.99 13.97 -12.86
N THR A 8 7.06 13.20 -13.39
CA THR A 8 7.20 11.75 -13.54
C THR A 8 8.15 11.34 -14.66
N HIS A 9 8.63 12.29 -15.48
CA HIS A 9 9.37 12.00 -16.72
C HIS A 9 8.67 10.97 -17.63
N PHE A 10 7.35 10.97 -17.59
CA PHE A 10 6.50 10.03 -18.32
C PHE A 10 5.55 10.80 -19.21
N SER A 11 5.69 10.65 -20.52
CA SER A 11 4.94 11.40 -21.52
C SER A 11 3.59 10.75 -21.85
N GLN A 12 2.74 11.46 -22.59
CA GLN A 12 1.50 10.90 -23.13
C GLN A 12 1.79 9.68 -24.04
N GLN A 13 2.87 9.73 -24.82
CA GLN A 13 3.28 8.61 -25.68
C GLN A 13 3.70 7.38 -24.87
N ASP A 14 4.30 7.59 -23.68
CA ASP A 14 4.63 6.48 -22.77
C ASP A 14 3.36 5.84 -22.23
N TRP A 15 2.33 6.63 -21.85
CA TRP A 15 1.04 6.09 -21.43
C TRP A 15 0.37 5.27 -22.53
N GLU A 16 0.32 5.77 -23.77
CA GLU A 16 -0.24 5.05 -24.91
C GLU A 16 0.49 3.75 -25.20
N ARG A 17 1.82 3.76 -25.08
CA ARG A 17 2.65 2.54 -25.23
C ARG A 17 2.33 1.53 -24.13
N ILE A 18 2.28 1.95 -22.88
CA ILE A 18 1.99 1.08 -21.72
C ILE A 18 0.59 0.47 -21.87
N GLU A 19 -0.41 1.26 -22.18
CA GLU A 19 -1.79 0.77 -22.38
C GLU A 19 -1.85 -0.29 -23.47
N ARG A 20 -1.25 -0.02 -24.63
CA ARG A 20 -1.19 -0.96 -25.75
C ARG A 20 -0.47 -2.27 -25.36
N ASP A 21 0.73 -2.16 -24.77
CA ASP A 21 1.58 -3.33 -24.49
C ASP A 21 0.98 -4.19 -23.37
N TRP A 22 0.39 -3.58 -22.34
CA TRP A 22 -0.32 -4.30 -21.30
C TRP A 22 -1.61 -4.94 -21.79
N THR A 23 -2.35 -4.28 -22.68
CA THR A 23 -3.55 -4.85 -23.31
C THR A 23 -3.17 -6.09 -24.13
N ALA A 24 -2.13 -6.00 -24.96
CA ALA A 24 -1.63 -7.13 -25.72
C ALA A 24 -1.12 -8.28 -24.83
N TRP A 25 -0.48 -7.97 -23.71
CA TRP A 25 -0.03 -8.99 -22.76
C TRP A 25 -1.20 -9.76 -22.14
N TRP A 26 -2.24 -9.06 -21.66
CA TRP A 26 -3.43 -9.69 -21.12
C TRP A 26 -4.22 -10.50 -22.17
N ALA A 27 -4.16 -10.09 -23.43
CA ALA A 27 -4.73 -10.83 -24.56
C ALA A 27 -3.85 -12.01 -25.02
N HIS A 28 -2.68 -12.23 -24.41
CA HIS A 28 -1.66 -13.21 -24.85
C HIS A 28 -1.15 -12.97 -26.29
N GLU A 29 -1.13 -11.73 -26.72
CA GLU A 29 -0.69 -11.30 -28.07
C GLU A 29 0.69 -10.64 -28.05
N LEU A 30 1.23 -10.33 -26.87
CA LEU A 30 2.59 -9.79 -26.74
C LEU A 30 3.62 -10.92 -26.86
N ASP A 31 4.53 -10.84 -27.83
CA ASP A 31 5.51 -11.88 -28.17
C ASP A 31 6.83 -11.77 -27.37
N ARG A 32 6.87 -10.94 -26.34
CA ARG A 32 8.01 -10.74 -25.44
C ARG A 32 7.57 -10.74 -23.97
N PRO A 33 8.50 -11.00 -23.04
CA PRO A 33 8.20 -10.84 -21.62
C PRO A 33 7.98 -9.35 -21.27
N MET A 34 7.13 -9.11 -20.28
CA MET A 34 7.00 -7.79 -19.64
C MET A 34 8.18 -7.54 -18.72
N VAL A 35 8.83 -6.39 -18.87
CA VAL A 35 9.99 -6.01 -18.05
C VAL A 35 9.76 -4.66 -17.41
N MET A 36 9.48 -4.64 -16.11
CA MET A 36 9.24 -3.43 -15.34
C MET A 36 10.48 -3.05 -14.52
N ILE A 37 11.05 -1.89 -14.82
CA ILE A 37 12.19 -1.36 -14.10
C ILE A 37 11.83 0.02 -13.55
N ASN A 38 12.00 0.22 -12.25
CA ASN A 38 11.96 1.53 -11.66
C ASN A 38 13.36 1.93 -11.20
N GLY A 39 13.81 3.05 -11.69
CA GLY A 39 15.07 3.66 -11.31
C GLY A 39 14.87 4.87 -10.42
N THR A 40 15.92 5.31 -9.76
CA THR A 40 15.91 6.53 -8.98
C THR A 40 17.02 7.45 -9.50
N ASP A 41 16.66 8.68 -9.85
CA ASP A 41 17.64 9.66 -10.26
C ASP A 41 18.43 10.18 -9.05
N LEU A 42 19.64 9.68 -8.90
CA LEU A 42 20.58 10.11 -7.87
C LEU A 42 21.21 11.49 -8.19
N ALA A 43 21.38 11.83 -9.45
CA ALA A 43 22.01 13.08 -9.87
C ALA A 43 21.11 14.29 -9.61
N GLY A 44 19.80 14.16 -9.77
CA GLY A 44 18.82 15.18 -9.39
C GLY A 44 18.80 15.46 -7.88
N LYS A 45 19.11 14.45 -7.06
CA LYS A 45 19.13 14.56 -5.59
C LYS A 45 20.38 15.18 -5.01
N ALA A 46 21.52 15.06 -5.66
CA ALA A 46 22.74 15.76 -5.27
C ALA A 46 22.56 17.29 -5.29
N ARG A 47 21.52 17.79 -5.98
CA ARG A 47 21.14 19.21 -6.03
C ARG A 47 20.18 19.63 -4.91
N ILE A 48 19.56 18.72 -4.19
CA ILE A 48 18.67 19.02 -3.04
C ILE A 48 19.51 19.31 -1.77
N GLY A 49 20.81 19.42 -1.92
CA GLY A 49 21.76 19.75 -0.86
C GLY A 49 22.32 18.51 -0.17
N ASN A 50 23.51 18.66 0.42
CA ASN A 50 24.21 17.62 1.22
C ASN A 50 23.47 17.19 2.49
N SER A 51 22.24 17.60 2.69
CA SER A 51 21.40 17.07 3.73
C SER A 51 20.90 15.69 3.28
N VAL A 52 21.28 14.67 4.04
CA VAL A 52 20.54 13.41 4.08
C VAL A 52 19.07 13.81 4.20
N VAL A 53 18.31 13.69 3.12
CA VAL A 53 16.88 14.00 3.14
C VAL A 53 16.24 12.93 4.01
N THR A 54 16.27 13.15 5.31
CA THR A 54 15.48 12.40 6.24
C THR A 54 14.10 13.03 6.24
N GLN A 55 13.25 12.55 5.37
CA GLN A 55 11.87 12.94 5.42
C GLN A 55 11.16 12.04 6.43
N LYS A 56 10.49 12.66 7.39
CA LYS A 56 9.63 11.94 8.31
C LYS A 56 8.31 11.67 7.58
N VAL A 57 8.00 10.42 7.36
CA VAL A 57 6.68 9.98 6.92
C VAL A 57 6.16 9.05 8.00
N GLY A 58 5.12 9.46 8.70
CA GLY A 58 4.63 8.73 9.85
C GLY A 58 5.67 8.62 10.97
N LEU A 59 5.83 7.43 11.53
CA LEU A 59 6.80 7.12 12.59
C LEU A 59 8.25 7.10 12.09
N ARG A 60 8.48 7.07 10.78
CA ARG A 60 9.79 6.84 10.20
C ARG A 60 10.45 8.07 9.60
N ARG A 61 11.77 8.12 9.74
CA ARG A 61 12.63 8.95 8.91
C ARG A 61 13.25 8.06 7.83
N TYR A 62 12.99 8.39 6.57
CA TYR A 62 13.57 7.67 5.44
C TYR A 62 14.88 8.29 5.02
N THR A 63 15.87 7.45 4.82
CA THR A 63 17.10 7.83 4.14
C THR A 63 16.95 7.62 2.64
N LEU A 64 17.87 8.22 1.86
CA LEU A 64 17.92 7.96 0.43
C LEU A 64 18.08 6.45 0.12
N MET A 65 18.79 5.71 0.99
CA MET A 65 18.99 4.27 0.82
C MET A 65 17.69 3.49 1.04
N ASP A 66 16.85 3.91 1.98
CA ASP A 66 15.53 3.30 2.19
C ASP A 66 14.65 3.50 0.95
N LEU A 67 14.68 4.70 0.36
CA LEU A 67 13.99 4.99 -0.89
C LEU A 67 14.48 4.13 -2.05
N LEU A 68 15.78 3.88 -2.14
CA LEU A 68 16.39 3.06 -3.19
C LEU A 68 16.09 1.57 -3.00
N SER A 69 16.04 1.10 -1.76
CA SER A 69 15.83 -0.32 -1.44
C SER A 69 14.36 -0.74 -1.45
N ARG A 70 13.43 0.19 -1.67
CA ARG A 70 11.97 0.00 -1.56
C ARG A 70 11.51 -0.59 -0.23
N LYS A 71 12.30 -0.47 0.80
CA LYS A 71 11.91 -0.85 2.16
C LYS A 71 11.12 0.31 2.78
N ILE A 72 9.91 0.50 2.30
CA ILE A 72 9.01 1.50 2.86
C ILE A 72 7.73 0.78 3.30
N PRO A 73 7.70 0.20 4.49
CA PRO A 73 6.43 -0.03 5.14
C PRO A 73 5.88 1.34 5.52
N SER A 74 4.70 1.61 5.07
CA SER A 74 4.01 2.86 5.39
C SER A 74 3.39 2.71 6.76
N LEU A 75 4.13 3.12 7.78
CA LEU A 75 3.66 3.06 9.15
C LEU A 75 3.16 4.45 9.54
N TYR A 76 1.90 4.71 9.22
CA TYR A 76 1.25 5.93 9.65
C TYR A 76 0.47 5.69 10.93
N ASN A 77 0.56 6.64 11.84
CA ASN A 77 -0.38 6.72 12.94
C ASN A 77 -1.69 7.36 12.47
N LEU A 78 -2.76 7.08 13.20
CA LEU A 78 -4.04 7.72 12.95
C LEU A 78 -3.96 9.26 13.06
N ASP A 79 -3.09 9.78 13.92
CA ASP A 79 -2.89 11.21 14.15
C ASP A 79 -2.00 11.90 13.11
N ASP A 80 -1.30 11.16 12.26
CA ASP A 80 -0.44 11.76 11.25
C ASP A 80 -1.24 12.56 10.23
N SER A 81 -0.76 13.74 9.87
CA SER A 81 -1.41 14.60 8.89
C SER A 81 -1.41 13.95 7.50
N VAL A 82 -2.59 13.81 6.90
CA VAL A 82 -2.72 13.31 5.52
C VAL A 82 -1.93 14.18 4.54
N GLU A 83 -1.93 15.51 4.72
CA GLU A 83 -1.20 16.43 3.86
C GLU A 83 0.31 16.24 3.97
N GLU A 84 0.85 16.05 5.17
CA GLU A 84 2.28 15.78 5.39
C GLU A 84 2.70 14.44 4.77
N ILE A 85 1.86 13.41 4.87
CA ILE A 85 2.08 12.12 4.23
C ILE A 85 2.19 12.30 2.71
N ILE A 86 1.24 12.99 2.08
CA ILE A 86 1.19 13.22 0.64
C ILE A 86 2.34 14.11 0.17
N ASP A 87 2.71 15.13 0.93
CA ASP A 87 3.87 15.97 0.61
C ASP A 87 5.17 15.16 0.67
N GLY A 88 5.27 14.25 1.64
CA GLY A 88 6.36 13.30 1.74
C GLY A 88 6.50 12.42 0.51
N TYR A 89 5.42 11.79 0.11
CA TYR A 89 5.40 10.97 -1.10
C TYR A 89 5.66 11.78 -2.36
N THR A 90 5.15 13.01 -2.48
CA THR A 90 5.38 13.85 -3.64
C THR A 90 6.89 14.05 -3.91
N GLN A 91 7.66 14.32 -2.85
CA GLN A 91 9.11 14.46 -2.99
C GLN A 91 9.79 13.15 -3.41
N MET A 92 9.35 12.04 -2.86
CA MET A 92 9.87 10.71 -3.16
C MET A 92 9.58 10.31 -4.61
N LEU A 93 8.32 10.46 -5.03
CA LEU A 93 7.85 10.09 -6.36
C LEU A 93 8.49 10.93 -7.46
N SER A 94 8.83 12.20 -7.18
CA SER A 94 9.54 13.07 -8.13
C SER A 94 10.94 12.57 -8.52
N CYS A 95 11.45 11.56 -7.84
CA CYS A 95 12.76 10.99 -8.08
C CYS A 95 12.71 9.62 -8.74
N ILE A 96 11.52 9.10 -9.05
CA ILE A 96 11.34 7.78 -9.64
C ILE A 96 11.23 7.91 -11.15
N HIS A 97 11.97 7.07 -11.87
CA HIS A 97 11.90 6.90 -13.31
C HIS A 97 11.39 5.51 -13.65
N CYS A 98 10.46 5.43 -14.58
CA CYS A 98 9.90 4.18 -15.06
C CYS A 98 10.52 3.82 -16.41
N TYR A 99 11.04 2.58 -16.54
CA TYR A 99 11.64 2.06 -17.77
C TYR A 99 10.97 0.74 -18.18
N GLY A 100 11.07 0.42 -19.46
CA GLY A 100 10.44 -0.77 -20.02
C GLY A 100 8.93 -0.68 -19.92
N ASP A 101 8.31 -1.66 -19.30
CA ASP A 101 6.86 -1.76 -19.14
C ASP A 101 6.36 -1.24 -17.77
N ALA A 102 7.23 -0.58 -17.01
CA ALA A 102 6.85 0.11 -15.79
C ALA A 102 6.17 1.46 -16.10
N TRP A 103 5.27 1.86 -15.22
CA TRP A 103 4.59 3.15 -15.29
C TRP A 103 4.53 3.82 -13.91
N PRO A 104 4.31 5.15 -13.83
CA PRO A 104 4.13 5.86 -12.58
C PRO A 104 2.87 5.34 -11.85
N ARG A 105 3.08 4.75 -10.68
CA ARG A 105 2.01 4.23 -9.83
C ARG A 105 2.38 4.35 -8.36
N TRP A 106 1.35 4.51 -7.56
CA TRP A 106 1.46 4.55 -6.12
C TRP A 106 0.19 4.02 -5.46
N TRP A 107 0.30 3.48 -4.29
CA TRP A 107 -0.81 3.17 -3.40
C TRP A 107 -0.39 3.43 -1.96
N VAL A 108 -1.37 3.70 -1.10
CA VAL A 108 -1.10 3.78 0.34
C VAL A 108 -0.83 2.36 0.86
N ASP A 109 0.28 2.21 1.57
CA ASP A 109 0.72 0.92 2.08
C ASP A 109 0.69 0.93 3.60
N PHE A 110 -0.22 0.19 4.19
CA PHE A 110 -0.32 -0.09 5.63
C PHE A 110 0.14 -1.51 5.97
N GLY A 111 0.90 -2.13 5.08
CA GLY A 111 1.28 -3.53 5.16
C GLY A 111 0.18 -4.49 4.70
N PRO A 112 0.53 -5.76 4.51
CA PRO A 112 -0.39 -6.77 4.02
C PRO A 112 -1.37 -7.17 5.13
N GLY A 113 -2.58 -6.67 5.11
CA GLY A 113 -3.60 -7.10 6.06
C GLY A 113 -4.34 -6.00 6.80
N ILE A 114 -4.25 -4.73 6.35
CA ILE A 114 -4.97 -3.63 7.01
C ILE A 114 -6.49 -3.87 7.11
N ALA A 115 -7.05 -4.73 6.27
CA ALA A 115 -8.45 -5.12 6.37
C ALA A 115 -8.78 -5.79 7.72
N ALA A 116 -7.83 -6.45 8.39
CA ALA A 116 -8.04 -6.91 9.76
C ALA A 116 -8.29 -5.73 10.72
N GLY A 117 -7.57 -4.61 10.53
CA GLY A 117 -7.82 -3.37 11.28
C GLY A 117 -9.21 -2.78 11.01
N PHE A 118 -9.73 -2.92 9.78
CA PHE A 118 -11.11 -2.51 9.47
C PHE A 118 -12.14 -3.38 10.18
N LEU A 119 -11.79 -4.62 10.49
CA LEU A 119 -12.62 -5.59 11.20
C LEU A 119 -12.40 -5.60 12.71
N GLY A 120 -11.62 -4.65 13.23
CA GLY A 120 -11.48 -4.40 14.66
C GLY A 120 -10.20 -4.93 15.29
N SER A 121 -9.23 -5.44 14.52
CA SER A 121 -7.94 -5.79 15.11
C SER A 121 -7.17 -4.55 15.56
N ASN A 122 -6.31 -4.74 16.56
CA ASN A 122 -5.25 -3.81 16.87
C ASN A 122 -4.30 -3.72 15.68
N VAL A 123 -3.80 -2.52 15.42
CA VAL A 123 -2.79 -2.27 14.39
C VAL A 123 -1.53 -1.80 15.09
N GLY A 124 -0.52 -2.64 15.12
CA GLY A 124 0.77 -2.34 15.69
C GLY A 124 1.83 -2.18 14.60
N ALA A 125 2.86 -1.39 14.91
CA ALA A 125 3.92 -1.12 13.97
C ALA A 125 5.24 -0.79 14.67
N ASP A 126 6.35 -1.25 14.07
CA ASP A 126 7.69 -0.80 14.42
C ASP A 126 8.44 -0.29 13.18
N GLU A 127 9.75 -0.09 13.30
CA GLU A 127 10.55 0.42 12.18
C GLU A 127 10.65 -0.53 10.99
N ASN A 128 10.30 -1.80 11.13
CA ASN A 128 10.56 -2.82 10.14
C ASN A 128 9.30 -3.51 9.63
N THR A 129 8.23 -3.52 10.44
CA THR A 129 7.05 -4.31 10.13
C THR A 129 5.79 -3.72 10.77
N VAL A 130 4.67 -4.20 10.31
CA VAL A 130 3.35 -3.96 10.85
C VAL A 130 2.74 -5.30 11.24
N TRP A 131 1.93 -5.32 12.30
CA TRP A 131 1.19 -6.52 12.72
C TRP A 131 -0.24 -6.16 13.09
N PHE A 132 -1.06 -7.19 13.02
CA PHE A 132 -2.48 -7.09 13.33
C PHE A 132 -2.82 -8.22 14.30
N ASP A 133 -3.40 -7.89 15.43
CA ASP A 133 -3.76 -8.87 16.46
C ASP A 133 -5.05 -8.47 17.18
N MET A 134 -5.55 -9.37 18.00
CA MET A 134 -6.71 -9.14 18.85
C MET A 134 -6.32 -9.38 20.31
N ASP A 135 -6.82 -8.58 21.24
CA ASP A 135 -6.67 -8.83 22.67
C ASP A 135 -7.38 -10.14 23.06
N GLU A 136 -8.55 -10.37 22.46
CA GLU A 136 -9.30 -11.61 22.57
C GLU A 136 -9.62 -12.14 21.16
N SER A 137 -9.18 -13.37 20.87
CA SER A 137 -9.42 -13.99 19.57
C SER A 137 -10.90 -14.21 19.31
N VAL A 138 -11.30 -14.01 18.05
CA VAL A 138 -12.69 -14.23 17.65
C VAL A 138 -13.10 -15.70 17.80
N ASP A 139 -14.36 -15.93 18.18
CA ASP A 139 -14.97 -17.25 18.19
C ASP A 139 -15.53 -17.55 16.79
N LEU A 140 -14.99 -18.58 16.12
CA LEU A 140 -15.39 -18.91 14.75
C LEU A 140 -16.87 -19.26 14.61
N ASP A 141 -17.54 -19.76 15.64
CA ASP A 141 -18.93 -20.18 15.54
C ASP A 141 -19.92 -19.02 15.65
N THR A 142 -19.52 -17.93 16.34
CA THR A 142 -20.39 -16.78 16.61
C THR A 142 -19.97 -15.49 15.92
N TRP A 143 -18.72 -15.38 15.52
CA TRP A 143 -18.20 -14.15 14.90
C TRP A 143 -18.88 -13.84 13.57
N GLN A 144 -19.16 -12.54 13.39
CA GLN A 144 -19.70 -11.99 12.16
C GLN A 144 -18.89 -10.76 11.77
N ALA A 145 -18.45 -10.72 10.51
CA ALA A 145 -17.78 -9.56 9.96
C ALA A 145 -18.75 -8.37 9.94
N GLN A 146 -18.32 -7.24 10.51
CA GLN A 146 -19.09 -6.01 10.48
C GLN A 146 -18.32 -4.95 9.71
N TYR A 147 -18.92 -4.47 8.64
CA TYR A 147 -18.37 -3.36 7.90
C TYR A 147 -18.80 -2.03 8.56
N ASP A 148 -17.83 -1.35 9.16
CA ASP A 148 -18.04 -0.04 9.77
C ASP A 148 -17.29 1.05 8.96
N THR A 149 -18.06 1.87 8.26
CA THR A 149 -17.52 3.02 7.52
C THR A 149 -16.90 4.09 8.42
N ASN A 150 -17.17 4.07 9.73
CA ASN A 150 -16.58 4.98 10.70
C ASN A 150 -15.30 4.43 11.35
N ASN A 151 -14.88 3.21 11.00
CA ASN A 151 -13.61 2.66 11.48
C ASN A 151 -12.46 3.62 11.14
N ALA A 152 -11.66 3.96 12.16
CA ALA A 152 -10.62 4.98 12.03
C ALA A 152 -9.54 4.63 11.00
N TRP A 153 -9.14 3.37 10.91
CA TRP A 153 -8.17 2.90 9.92
C TRP A 153 -8.73 2.93 8.50
N TYR A 154 -9.97 2.50 8.32
CA TYR A 154 -10.67 2.59 7.04
C TYR A 154 -10.74 4.05 6.56
N GLN A 155 -11.18 4.96 7.41
CA GLN A 155 -11.25 6.39 7.11
C GLN A 155 -9.87 6.97 6.78
N LYS A 156 -8.83 6.55 7.50
CA LYS A 156 -7.46 7.01 7.25
C LYS A 156 -6.95 6.56 5.88
N VAL A 157 -7.14 5.29 5.52
CA VAL A 157 -6.78 4.74 4.21
C VAL A 157 -7.51 5.48 3.09
N CYS A 158 -8.83 5.67 3.23
CA CYS A 158 -9.64 6.41 2.26
C CYS A 158 -9.16 7.86 2.09
N ALA A 159 -8.89 8.55 3.21
CA ALA A 159 -8.45 9.94 3.18
C ALA A 159 -7.09 10.11 2.49
N ILE A 160 -6.12 9.23 2.76
CA ILE A 160 -4.80 9.27 2.12
C ILE A 160 -4.91 8.91 0.64
N THR A 161 -5.69 7.89 0.30
CA THR A 161 -5.91 7.48 -1.09
C THR A 161 -6.56 8.61 -1.90
N GLN A 162 -7.62 9.22 -1.37
CA GLN A 162 -8.30 10.35 -2.01
C GLN A 162 -7.36 11.54 -2.20
N ALA A 163 -6.56 11.87 -1.18
CA ALA A 163 -5.58 12.95 -1.28
C ALA A 163 -4.51 12.66 -2.34
N GLY A 164 -4.11 11.40 -2.51
CA GLY A 164 -3.23 10.96 -3.59
C GLY A 164 -3.87 11.14 -4.97
N VAL A 165 -5.13 10.74 -5.14
CA VAL A 165 -5.91 10.95 -6.38
C VAL A 165 -6.02 12.44 -6.69
N ASP A 166 -6.37 13.26 -5.70
CA ASP A 166 -6.52 14.71 -5.88
C ASP A 166 -5.20 15.40 -6.24
N ARG A 167 -4.07 14.86 -5.74
CA ARG A 167 -2.74 15.43 -5.96
C ARG A 167 -2.12 14.99 -7.28
N TRP A 168 -2.23 13.72 -7.64
CA TRP A 168 -1.44 13.10 -8.71
C TRP A 168 -2.26 12.34 -9.76
N GLY A 169 -3.59 12.26 -9.64
CA GLY A 169 -4.43 11.37 -10.46
C GLY A 169 -4.38 11.62 -11.97
N ASP A 170 -3.89 12.78 -12.41
CA ASP A 170 -3.62 13.12 -13.80
C ASP A 170 -2.17 12.83 -14.25
N GLN A 171 -1.30 12.39 -13.34
CA GLN A 171 0.13 12.20 -13.59
C GLN A 171 0.60 10.78 -13.29
N MET A 172 -0.15 10.03 -12.48
CA MET A 172 0.16 8.66 -12.12
C MET A 172 -1.09 7.87 -11.75
N GLN A 173 -0.96 6.56 -11.74
CA GLN A 173 -2.01 5.67 -11.26
C GLN A 173 -1.95 5.57 -9.74
N VAL A 174 -3.04 5.93 -9.08
CA VAL A 174 -3.23 5.69 -7.64
C VAL A 174 -4.00 4.39 -7.48
N GLY A 175 -3.38 3.42 -6.83
CA GLY A 175 -3.93 2.08 -6.60
C GLY A 175 -4.64 1.95 -5.26
N VAL A 176 -5.33 0.84 -5.11
CA VAL A 176 -5.95 0.44 -3.83
C VAL A 176 -4.88 -0.09 -2.88
N THR A 177 -5.06 0.12 -1.58
CA THR A 177 -4.19 -0.46 -0.54
C THR A 177 -4.19 -1.99 -0.59
N ASP A 178 -3.13 -2.60 -0.10
CA ASP A 178 -3.09 -4.05 0.09
C ASP A 178 -4.06 -4.42 1.23
N LEU A 179 -5.10 -5.16 0.89
CA LEU A 179 -6.12 -5.60 1.85
C LEU A 179 -5.71 -6.90 2.58
N GLY A 180 -4.75 -7.63 2.04
CA GLY A 180 -4.35 -8.96 2.51
C GLY A 180 -5.19 -10.10 1.95
N GLY A 181 -4.75 -11.33 2.22
CA GLY A 181 -5.51 -12.54 1.92
C GLY A 181 -6.59 -12.81 2.97
N ASN A 182 -7.72 -13.35 2.55
CA ASN A 182 -8.87 -13.59 3.44
C ASN A 182 -8.51 -14.48 4.64
N LEU A 183 -7.67 -15.50 4.41
CA LEU A 183 -7.21 -16.39 5.49
C LEU A 183 -6.17 -15.68 6.40
N ASP A 184 -5.33 -14.81 5.86
CA ASP A 184 -4.37 -14.02 6.63
C ASP A 184 -5.09 -13.00 7.51
N ILE A 185 -6.18 -12.40 7.01
CA ILE A 185 -7.05 -11.53 7.80
C ILE A 185 -7.67 -12.31 8.94
N LEU A 186 -8.22 -13.50 8.67
CA LEU A 186 -8.79 -14.34 9.71
C LEU A 186 -7.72 -14.79 10.72
N ALA A 187 -6.47 -15.05 10.27
CA ALA A 187 -5.36 -15.37 11.15
C ALA A 187 -5.01 -14.23 12.11
N SER A 188 -5.15 -12.99 11.66
CA SER A 188 -4.96 -11.80 12.49
C SER A 188 -6.04 -11.65 13.55
N LEU A 189 -7.27 -12.05 13.24
CA LEU A 189 -8.42 -11.97 14.17
C LEU A 189 -8.49 -13.16 15.13
N ARG A 190 -8.13 -14.36 14.68
CA ARG A 190 -8.23 -15.62 15.45
C ARG A 190 -6.96 -15.99 16.18
N GLY A 191 -5.82 -15.50 15.70
CA GLY A 191 -4.49 -15.98 16.08
C GLY A 191 -4.03 -17.13 15.19
N THR A 192 -2.84 -16.98 14.60
CA THR A 192 -2.32 -17.90 13.56
C THR A 192 -2.26 -19.35 14.03
N GLN A 193 -1.78 -19.60 15.26
CA GLN A 193 -1.68 -20.97 15.78
C GLN A 193 -3.04 -21.62 15.97
N GLN A 194 -4.00 -20.87 16.53
CA GLN A 194 -5.34 -21.39 16.75
C GLN A 194 -6.04 -21.65 15.42
N LEU A 195 -5.93 -20.74 14.45
CA LEU A 195 -6.52 -20.94 13.13
C LEU A 195 -6.00 -22.18 12.42
N LEU A 196 -4.69 -22.49 12.57
CA LEU A 196 -4.14 -23.73 11.99
C LEU A 196 -4.76 -24.99 12.61
N MET A 197 -5.05 -24.96 13.91
CA MET A 197 -5.79 -26.06 14.56
C MET A 197 -7.22 -26.09 14.08
N ASP A 198 -7.89 -24.94 13.99
CA ASP A 198 -9.28 -24.84 13.55
C ASP A 198 -9.47 -25.32 12.10
N CYS A 199 -8.47 -25.22 11.23
CA CYS A 199 -8.52 -25.80 9.88
C CYS A 199 -8.73 -27.32 9.90
N ILE A 200 -8.37 -27.99 10.99
CA ILE A 200 -8.55 -29.44 11.17
C ILE A 200 -9.79 -29.73 12.04
N GLU A 201 -9.95 -28.98 13.12
CA GLU A 201 -10.96 -29.25 14.16
C GLU A 201 -12.31 -28.61 13.85
N ASN A 202 -12.35 -27.45 13.18
CA ASN A 202 -13.57 -26.72 12.81
C ASN A 202 -13.46 -26.08 11.41
N PRO A 203 -13.22 -26.88 10.33
CA PRO A 203 -13.06 -26.35 8.98
C PRO A 203 -14.30 -25.60 8.46
N GLU A 204 -15.50 -25.97 8.91
CA GLU A 204 -16.75 -25.29 8.55
C GLU A 204 -16.81 -23.87 9.13
N GLY A 205 -16.39 -23.69 10.38
CA GLY A 205 -16.26 -22.39 11.02
C GLY A 205 -15.23 -21.50 10.31
N VAL A 206 -14.07 -22.07 9.95
CA VAL A 206 -13.05 -21.37 9.16
C VAL A 206 -13.62 -20.88 7.83
N MET A 207 -14.24 -21.77 7.05
CA MET A 207 -14.81 -21.42 5.75
C MET A 207 -15.94 -20.40 5.86
N ARG A 208 -16.77 -20.50 6.90
CA ARG A 208 -17.81 -19.51 7.18
C ARG A 208 -17.25 -18.12 7.40
N CYS A 209 -16.19 -18.01 8.21
CA CYS A 209 -15.55 -16.72 8.49
C CYS A 209 -14.81 -16.17 7.27
N VAL A 210 -14.07 -16.99 6.53
CA VAL A 210 -13.38 -16.59 5.30
C VAL A 210 -14.38 -16.03 4.28
N ASN A 211 -15.53 -16.69 4.10
CA ASN A 211 -16.57 -16.21 3.17
C ASN A 211 -17.22 -14.89 3.60
N GLN A 212 -17.18 -14.53 4.88
CA GLN A 212 -17.65 -13.21 5.33
C GLN A 212 -16.63 -12.09 5.09
N ILE A 213 -15.34 -12.44 5.00
CA ILE A 213 -14.26 -11.50 4.73
C ILE A 213 -14.17 -11.20 3.21
N THR A 214 -14.66 -12.10 2.37
CA THR A 214 -14.66 -11.98 0.89
C THR A 214 -15.73 -11.01 0.40
#